data_e9fdcad96ae9d9671145503303ce9e62
#
_entry.id   e9fdcad96ae9d9671145503303ce9e62
#
_cell.length_a   1.000
_cell.length_b   1.000
_cell.length_c   1.000
_cell.angle_alpha   90.00
_cell.angle_beta   90.00
_cell.angle_gamma   90.00
#
_symmetry.space_group_name_H-M   'P 1'
#
loop_
_entity.id
_entity.type
_entity.pdbx_description
1 polymer ?
#
loop_
_entity_poly.entity_id
_entity_poly.type
_entity_poly.pdbx_seq_one_letter_code
_entity_poly.pdbx_strand_id
1 'polypeptide(L)'
;MTSSPEQLSSTKAPSMMFRSLRHRNARLFFFGLLVSTVGTWMQMTAMSLLVYELTGRATSVGVTLLCQFLPMLLLGVWAGAVADRHDKRRIALLTQSLLAVQAALLGTLYLLDLLTLPIVYVLSVVLGVITAFDNPARRGFVIELVEPSEITNALSLNTAVMTGSRIVGPAIAAGLKGPLGAGWLFIINAATFTAILWPLLAMDRTRLQPVTRAVRGGTPVRDALRFITRDRRLLVVFVVFTVVGTFAFNYPVSLLKLAITRFGSESLFGILLAATGLGSMVGSLITAARPRITTWWFFGNGALLGVSGLALAWAPTAWAAVLCAIPVGLGGAAFVAAQNAIVQQESPADMRGRLLALGAVAFLGTTPIGAPVTGWIADNAGAEWSLGYGSMLTLVAVAIGFAIRWRSTRPQVPADHHQPRTMVVDYADGGGVVP
;
A
#
# COMPACT_ATOMS: atom_id res chain seq x y z
N MET A 1 0.19 28.45 -60.53
CA MET A 1 0.93 28.79 -59.29
C MET A 1 0.29 28.02 -58.18
N THR A 2 0.86 26.87 -57.86
CA THR A 2 0.38 25.92 -56.87
C THR A 2 1.17 26.10 -55.60
N SER A 3 0.52 26.59 -54.54
CA SER A 3 1.09 26.73 -53.22
C SER A 3 1.14 25.39 -52.53
N SER A 4 2.34 24.91 -52.19
CA SER A 4 2.63 23.71 -51.41
C SER A 4 2.14 23.90 -49.97
N PRO A 5 1.57 22.85 -49.33
CA PRO A 5 1.28 22.88 -47.92
C PRO A 5 2.58 22.73 -47.11
N GLU A 6 2.84 23.67 -46.23
CA GLU A 6 3.90 23.67 -45.23
C GLU A 6 3.81 22.38 -44.38
N GLN A 7 4.90 21.68 -44.38
CA GLN A 7 5.15 20.56 -43.47
C GLN A 7 5.22 21.10 -42.03
N LEU A 8 4.10 20.98 -41.30
CA LEU A 8 4.10 21.11 -39.84
C LEU A 8 5.01 20.02 -39.27
N SER A 9 6.18 20.44 -38.82
CA SER A 9 7.12 19.61 -38.10
C SER A 9 6.42 19.01 -36.87
N SER A 10 6.22 17.70 -36.88
CA SER A 10 5.75 16.91 -35.78
C SER A 10 6.81 16.97 -34.66
N THR A 11 6.73 17.98 -33.83
CA THR A 11 7.38 17.93 -32.51
C THR A 11 6.71 16.80 -31.73
N LYS A 12 7.42 15.70 -31.55
CA LYS A 12 7.04 14.58 -30.69
C LYS A 12 6.52 15.16 -29.36
N ALA A 13 5.22 15.08 -29.12
CA ALA A 13 4.65 15.40 -27.82
C ALA A 13 5.38 14.56 -26.77
N PRO A 14 6.01 15.16 -25.76
CA PRO A 14 6.71 14.40 -24.73
C PRO A 14 5.72 13.45 -24.07
N SER A 15 6.16 12.22 -23.84
CA SER A 15 5.34 11.13 -23.31
C SER A 15 4.45 11.64 -22.17
N MET A 16 3.14 11.46 -22.27
CA MET A 16 2.14 11.92 -21.28
C MET A 16 2.46 11.49 -19.84
N MET A 17 3.30 10.46 -19.70
CA MET A 17 3.69 9.83 -18.46
C MET A 17 4.53 10.71 -17.52
N PHE A 18 5.35 11.64 -18.04
CA PHE A 18 6.28 12.48 -17.25
C PHE A 18 5.92 13.97 -17.30
N ARG A 19 4.67 14.30 -17.60
CA ARG A 19 4.23 15.69 -17.78
C ARG A 19 4.47 16.55 -16.54
N SER A 20 4.22 16.03 -15.35
CA SER A 20 4.46 16.71 -14.07
C SER A 20 5.92 17.12 -13.83
N LEU A 21 6.90 16.42 -14.45
CA LEU A 21 8.33 16.73 -14.29
C LEU A 21 8.77 17.98 -15.10
N ARG A 22 7.90 18.57 -15.89
CA ARG A 22 8.16 19.86 -16.55
C ARG A 22 8.29 21.00 -15.53
N HIS A 23 7.54 20.90 -14.42
CA HIS A 23 7.63 21.87 -13.34
C HIS A 23 8.91 21.66 -12.54
N ARG A 24 9.75 22.69 -12.43
CA ARG A 24 11.02 22.63 -11.69
C ARG A 24 10.83 22.13 -10.27
N ASN A 25 9.84 22.65 -9.53
CA ASN A 25 9.56 22.26 -8.16
C ASN A 25 9.19 20.76 -8.06
N ALA A 26 8.33 20.26 -8.95
CA ALA A 26 7.94 18.84 -8.98
C ALA A 26 9.13 17.93 -9.30
N ARG A 27 9.96 18.28 -10.29
CA ARG A 27 11.15 17.51 -10.66
C ARG A 27 12.14 17.37 -9.49
N LEU A 28 12.43 18.50 -8.81
CA LEU A 28 13.32 18.50 -7.64
C LEU A 28 12.74 17.66 -6.50
N PHE A 29 11.44 17.80 -6.24
CA PHE A 29 10.76 17.05 -5.20
C PHE A 29 10.77 15.55 -5.47
N PHE A 30 10.38 15.10 -6.67
CA PHE A 30 10.33 13.68 -7.00
C PHE A 30 11.69 13.01 -7.01
N PHE A 31 12.75 13.74 -7.43
CA PHE A 31 14.11 13.24 -7.31
C PHE A 31 14.50 13.03 -5.84
N GLY A 32 14.31 14.06 -5.00
CA GLY A 32 14.60 13.96 -3.57
C GLY A 32 13.76 12.89 -2.87
N LEU A 33 12.48 12.77 -3.26
CA LEU A 33 11.58 11.75 -2.75
C LEU A 33 12.07 10.34 -3.09
N LEU A 34 12.53 10.11 -4.33
CA LEU A 34 13.05 8.81 -4.75
C LEU A 34 14.26 8.42 -3.88
N VAL A 35 15.25 9.30 -3.76
CA VAL A 35 16.46 9.03 -2.98
C VAL A 35 16.12 8.76 -1.51
N SER A 36 15.33 9.63 -0.89
CA SER A 36 14.92 9.50 0.53
C SER A 36 14.10 8.24 0.77
N THR A 37 13.18 7.88 -0.14
CA THR A 37 12.34 6.69 0.04
C THR A 37 13.11 5.39 -0.16
N VAL A 38 14.08 5.36 -1.10
CA VAL A 38 15.00 4.22 -1.25
C VAL A 38 15.80 4.02 0.04
N GLY A 39 16.35 5.09 0.63
CA GLY A 39 17.02 5.04 1.93
C GLY A 39 16.12 4.52 3.05
N THR A 40 14.87 4.95 3.09
CA THR A 40 13.88 4.49 4.10
C THR A 40 13.61 2.99 3.99
N TRP A 41 13.44 2.43 2.78
CA TRP A 41 13.23 0.99 2.57
C TRP A 41 14.51 0.18 2.86
N MET A 42 15.68 0.74 2.56
CA MET A 42 16.98 0.18 2.95
C MET A 42 17.09 0.09 4.48
N GLN A 43 16.76 1.18 5.21
CA GLN A 43 16.76 1.21 6.67
C GLN A 43 15.77 0.19 7.25
N MET A 44 14.57 0.07 6.70
CA MET A 44 13.55 -0.89 7.18
C MET A 44 14.07 -2.34 7.08
N THR A 45 14.76 -2.66 5.99
CA THR A 45 15.37 -3.98 5.79
C THR A 45 16.51 -4.22 6.77
N ALA A 46 17.42 -3.24 6.91
CA ALA A 46 18.53 -3.30 7.86
C ALA A 46 18.07 -3.40 9.31
N MET A 47 17.00 -2.68 9.68
CA MET A 47 16.39 -2.72 11.01
C MET A 47 15.86 -4.12 11.35
N SER A 48 15.17 -4.76 10.41
CA SER A 48 14.62 -6.11 10.63
C SER A 48 15.76 -7.13 10.87
N LEU A 49 16.83 -7.04 10.10
CA LEU A 49 18.03 -7.87 10.28
C LEU A 49 18.71 -7.59 11.62
N LEU A 50 18.92 -6.32 11.95
CA LEU A 50 19.54 -5.91 13.22
C LEU A 50 18.77 -6.42 14.44
N VAL A 51 17.45 -6.24 14.47
CA VAL A 51 16.63 -6.72 15.60
C VAL A 51 16.70 -8.22 15.74
N TYR A 52 16.75 -8.94 14.61
CA TYR A 52 16.92 -10.40 14.63
C TYR A 52 18.32 -10.80 15.12
N GLU A 53 19.37 -10.11 14.71
CA GLU A 53 20.75 -10.32 15.21
C GLU A 53 20.86 -10.11 16.73
N LEU A 54 20.22 -9.05 17.25
CA LEU A 54 20.26 -8.73 18.68
C LEU A 54 19.49 -9.75 19.54
N THR A 55 18.48 -10.42 18.99
CA THR A 55 17.53 -11.18 19.82
C THR A 55 17.41 -12.65 19.43
N GLY A 56 17.78 -13.03 18.21
CA GLY A 56 17.50 -14.35 17.63
C GLY A 56 16.01 -14.63 17.39
N ARG A 57 15.11 -13.65 17.63
CA ARG A 57 13.66 -13.84 17.66
C ARG A 57 12.95 -13.01 16.59
N ALA A 58 12.15 -13.68 15.78
CA ALA A 58 11.27 -13.04 14.81
C ALA A 58 10.12 -12.26 15.50
N THR A 59 9.71 -12.69 16.71
CA THR A 59 8.74 -11.93 17.53
C THR A 59 9.22 -10.52 17.80
N SER A 60 10.51 -10.31 18.12
CA SER A 60 11.08 -8.97 18.37
C SER A 60 11.01 -8.09 17.13
N VAL A 61 11.22 -8.65 15.93
CA VAL A 61 11.02 -7.94 14.66
C VAL A 61 9.54 -7.54 14.49
N GLY A 62 8.61 -8.47 14.79
CA GLY A 62 7.17 -8.17 14.78
C GLY A 62 6.78 -7.06 15.76
N VAL A 63 7.34 -7.04 16.97
CA VAL A 63 7.14 -5.97 17.96
C VAL A 63 7.73 -4.64 17.48
N THR A 64 8.86 -4.65 16.78
CA THR A 64 9.43 -3.43 16.16
C THR A 64 8.46 -2.82 15.15
N LEU A 65 7.84 -3.65 14.31
CA LEU A 65 6.80 -3.20 13.36
C LEU A 65 5.53 -2.73 14.09
N LEU A 66 5.13 -3.40 15.18
CA LEU A 66 4.03 -2.91 16.03
C LEU A 66 4.36 -1.50 16.54
N CYS A 67 5.54 -1.29 17.13
CA CYS A 67 6.00 0.02 17.62
C CYS A 67 5.99 1.09 16.51
N GLN A 68 6.35 0.72 15.28
CA GLN A 68 6.39 1.64 14.15
C GLN A 68 5.01 1.98 13.60
N PHE A 69 4.10 1.01 13.47
CA PHE A 69 2.80 1.23 12.80
C PHE A 69 1.66 1.60 13.76
N LEU A 70 1.77 1.27 15.05
CA LEU A 70 0.76 1.60 16.05
C LEU A 70 0.52 3.11 16.20
N PRO A 71 1.55 3.98 16.24
CA PRO A 71 1.33 5.42 16.27
C PRO A 71 0.60 5.93 15.02
N MET A 72 0.90 5.36 13.85
CA MET A 72 0.21 5.74 12.62
C MET A 72 -1.28 5.38 12.67
N LEU A 73 -1.65 4.23 13.26
CA LEU A 73 -3.04 3.82 13.46
C LEU A 73 -3.76 4.77 14.43
N LEU A 74 -3.14 5.10 15.55
CA LEU A 74 -3.75 5.91 16.62
C LEU A 74 -3.82 7.41 16.25
N LEU A 75 -2.79 7.94 15.62
CA LEU A 75 -2.63 9.37 15.35
C LEU A 75 -3.01 9.76 13.92
N GLY A 76 -3.18 8.81 12.99
CA GLY A 76 -3.32 9.09 11.56
C GLY A 76 -4.48 10.03 11.21
N VAL A 77 -5.63 9.89 11.88
CA VAL A 77 -6.79 10.77 11.67
C VAL A 77 -6.49 12.20 12.15
N TRP A 78 -5.87 12.35 13.31
CA TRP A 78 -5.48 13.64 13.85
C TRP A 78 -4.36 14.29 13.04
N ALA A 79 -3.37 13.51 12.64
CA ALA A 79 -2.27 13.95 11.78
C ALA A 79 -2.76 14.44 10.41
N GLY A 80 -3.76 13.76 9.82
CA GLY A 80 -4.43 14.24 8.62
C GLY A 80 -5.10 15.59 8.83
N ALA A 81 -5.84 15.76 9.92
CA ALA A 81 -6.49 17.03 10.26
C ALA A 81 -5.48 18.18 10.51
N VAL A 82 -4.29 17.87 11.07
CA VAL A 82 -3.20 18.84 11.24
C VAL A 82 -2.61 19.21 9.87
N ALA A 83 -2.37 18.23 8.99
CA ALA A 83 -1.84 18.46 7.64
C ALA A 83 -2.76 19.33 6.77
N ASP A 84 -4.10 19.21 6.94
CA ASP A 84 -5.08 20.01 6.21
C ASP A 84 -5.15 21.47 6.68
N ARG A 85 -4.74 21.75 7.92
CA ARG A 85 -4.82 23.09 8.53
C ARG A 85 -3.54 23.90 8.40
N HIS A 86 -2.41 23.25 8.27
CA HIS A 86 -1.10 23.88 8.29
C HIS A 86 -0.42 23.82 6.92
N ASP A 87 0.63 24.60 6.76
CA ASP A 87 1.51 24.58 5.57
C ASP A 87 2.18 23.21 5.44
N LYS A 88 1.79 22.45 4.43
CA LYS A 88 2.27 21.08 4.18
C LYS A 88 3.77 21.02 3.93
N ARG A 89 4.34 22.08 3.31
CA ARG A 89 5.78 22.19 3.12
C ARG A 89 6.52 22.31 4.46
N ARG A 90 5.99 23.10 5.41
CA ARG A 90 6.60 23.24 6.74
C ARG A 90 6.53 21.93 7.52
N ILE A 91 5.39 21.24 7.46
CA ILE A 91 5.25 19.92 8.07
C ILE A 91 6.26 18.95 7.44
N ALA A 92 6.34 18.88 6.11
CA ALA A 92 7.29 18.01 5.42
C ALA A 92 8.75 18.33 5.79
N LEU A 93 9.13 19.62 5.89
CA LEU A 93 10.47 20.01 6.33
C LEU A 93 10.76 19.51 7.76
N LEU A 94 9.82 19.71 8.69
CA LEU A 94 10.00 19.27 10.08
C LEU A 94 10.09 17.75 10.16
N THR A 95 9.15 17.03 9.55
CA THR A 95 9.10 15.56 9.60
C THR A 95 10.30 14.92 8.94
N GLN A 96 10.74 15.40 7.78
CA GLN A 96 11.92 14.88 7.07
C GLN A 96 13.23 15.17 7.85
N SER A 97 13.32 16.32 8.52
CA SER A 97 14.45 16.62 9.42
C SER A 97 14.47 15.69 10.63
N LEU A 98 13.31 15.45 11.25
CA LEU A 98 13.19 14.52 12.37
C LEU A 98 13.50 13.07 11.98
N LEU A 99 13.10 12.64 10.77
CA LEU A 99 13.44 11.33 10.22
C LEU A 99 14.95 11.20 9.98
N ALA A 100 15.60 12.26 9.48
CA ALA A 100 17.05 12.29 9.32
C ALA A 100 17.77 12.15 10.67
N VAL A 101 17.35 12.91 11.68
CA VAL A 101 17.90 12.84 13.06
C VAL A 101 17.67 11.46 13.66
N GLN A 102 16.47 10.88 13.52
CA GLN A 102 16.17 9.54 14.02
C GLN A 102 17.07 8.47 13.37
N ALA A 103 17.28 8.55 12.06
CA ALA A 103 18.15 7.61 11.34
C ALA A 103 19.63 7.80 11.74
N ALA A 104 20.10 9.04 11.87
CA ALA A 104 21.44 9.35 12.35
C ALA A 104 21.69 8.85 13.78
N LEU A 105 20.74 9.10 14.67
CA LEU A 105 20.81 8.63 16.07
C LEU A 105 20.87 7.11 16.14
N LEU A 106 20.02 6.41 15.39
CA LEU A 106 20.04 4.96 15.31
C LEU A 106 21.40 4.42 14.83
N GLY A 107 21.93 4.99 13.73
CA GLY A 107 23.22 4.60 13.18
C GLY A 107 24.38 4.89 14.13
N THR A 108 24.39 6.06 14.76
CA THR A 108 25.44 6.44 15.71
C THR A 108 25.42 5.55 16.96
N LEU A 109 24.25 5.29 17.55
CA LEU A 109 24.14 4.40 18.70
C LEU A 109 24.59 2.97 18.38
N TYR A 110 24.31 2.49 17.18
CA TYR A 110 24.81 1.18 16.73
C TYR A 110 26.34 1.16 16.58
N LEU A 111 26.92 2.17 15.94
CA LEU A 111 28.37 2.26 15.70
C LEU A 111 29.18 2.45 17.01
N LEU A 112 28.55 2.96 18.06
CA LEU A 112 29.13 3.13 19.39
C LEU A 112 28.87 1.94 20.32
N ASP A 113 28.24 0.86 19.84
CA ASP A 113 27.82 -0.31 20.61
C ASP A 113 26.89 0.01 21.80
N LEU A 114 26.16 1.13 21.71
CA LEU A 114 25.21 1.59 22.72
C LEU A 114 23.76 1.21 22.41
N LEU A 115 23.52 0.58 21.23
CA LEU A 115 22.16 0.27 20.78
C LEU A 115 21.64 -0.99 21.47
N THR A 116 20.56 -0.82 22.25
CA THR A 116 19.85 -1.90 22.91
C THR A 116 18.44 -2.09 22.34
N LEU A 117 17.83 -3.26 22.52
CA LEU A 117 16.48 -3.52 22.04
C LEU A 117 15.41 -2.53 22.52
N PRO A 118 15.38 -2.10 23.80
CA PRO A 118 14.45 -1.04 24.25
C PRO A 118 14.64 0.28 23.50
N ILE A 119 15.88 0.68 23.21
CA ILE A 119 16.18 1.90 22.44
C ILE A 119 15.63 1.76 21.00
N VAL A 120 15.79 0.59 20.38
CA VAL A 120 15.22 0.30 19.05
C VAL A 120 13.70 0.45 19.07
N TYR A 121 13.02 -0.07 20.08
CA TYR A 121 11.55 0.06 20.19
C TYR A 121 11.13 1.53 20.36
N VAL A 122 11.81 2.28 21.22
CA VAL A 122 11.53 3.72 21.40
C VAL A 122 11.74 4.48 20.09
N LEU A 123 12.87 4.26 19.40
CA LEU A 123 13.14 4.91 18.11
C LEU A 123 12.17 4.48 17.00
N SER A 124 11.62 3.27 17.09
CA SER A 124 10.57 2.79 16.19
C SER A 124 9.23 3.48 16.45
N VAL A 125 8.86 3.71 17.72
CA VAL A 125 7.69 4.51 18.09
C VAL A 125 7.85 5.95 17.58
N VAL A 126 9.02 6.57 17.79
CA VAL A 126 9.34 7.93 17.30
C VAL A 126 9.20 7.98 15.78
N LEU A 127 9.77 7.01 15.06
CA LEU A 127 9.63 6.87 13.60
C LEU A 127 8.15 6.80 13.18
N GLY A 128 7.35 6.00 13.91
CA GLY A 128 5.92 5.85 13.65
C GLY A 128 5.14 7.14 13.85
N VAL A 129 5.41 7.87 14.93
CA VAL A 129 4.81 9.19 15.20
C VAL A 129 5.15 10.18 14.08
N ILE A 130 6.43 10.32 13.73
CA ILE A 130 6.85 11.25 12.67
C ILE A 130 6.18 10.87 11.34
N THR A 131 6.15 9.58 10.98
CA THR A 131 5.57 9.07 9.73
C THR A 131 4.05 9.29 9.68
N ALA A 132 3.36 9.25 10.82
CA ALA A 132 1.92 9.53 10.89
C ALA A 132 1.60 10.95 10.39
N PHE A 133 2.44 11.94 10.67
CA PHE A 133 2.30 13.32 10.18
C PHE A 133 2.88 13.51 8.77
N ASP A 134 3.99 12.85 8.46
CA ASP A 134 4.67 12.97 7.16
C ASP A 134 3.77 12.53 6.00
N ASN A 135 3.15 11.36 6.11
CA ASN A 135 2.38 10.76 5.02
C ASN A 135 1.25 11.65 4.49
N PRO A 136 0.32 12.20 5.31
CA PRO A 136 -0.74 13.06 4.80
C PRO A 136 -0.20 14.40 4.28
N ALA A 137 0.77 15.00 4.96
CA ALA A 137 1.38 16.25 4.54
C ALA A 137 2.07 16.11 3.18
N ARG A 138 2.88 15.08 2.98
CA ARG A 138 3.62 14.82 1.76
C ARG A 138 2.69 14.50 0.58
N ARG A 139 1.66 13.67 0.78
CA ARG A 139 0.65 13.39 -0.26
C ARG A 139 -0.12 14.64 -0.67
N GLY A 140 -0.52 15.45 0.30
CA GLY A 140 -1.18 16.73 0.03
C GLY A 140 -0.27 17.74 -0.67
N PHE A 141 1.03 17.74 -0.35
CA PHE A 141 2.02 18.62 -0.96
C PHE A 141 2.27 18.30 -2.44
N VAL A 142 2.23 17.02 -2.84
CA VAL A 142 2.34 16.62 -4.26
C VAL A 142 1.31 17.34 -5.13
N ILE A 143 0.10 17.56 -4.62
CA ILE A 143 -0.97 18.25 -5.35
C ILE A 143 -0.65 19.75 -5.53
N GLU A 144 0.05 20.36 -4.57
CA GLU A 144 0.45 21.79 -4.64
C GLU A 144 1.59 22.06 -5.63
N LEU A 145 2.29 21.02 -6.10
CA LEU A 145 3.45 21.13 -7.00
C LEU A 145 3.08 21.26 -8.48
N VAL A 146 1.85 20.94 -8.85
CA VAL A 146 1.41 20.80 -10.25
C VAL A 146 0.04 21.48 -10.47
N GLU A 147 -0.27 21.76 -11.73
CA GLU A 147 -1.58 22.27 -12.10
C GLU A 147 -2.70 21.23 -11.90
N PRO A 148 -3.96 21.66 -11.70
CA PRO A 148 -5.10 20.73 -11.51
C PRO A 148 -5.23 19.65 -12.60
N SER A 149 -4.90 19.99 -13.84
CA SER A 149 -4.91 19.05 -14.99
C SER A 149 -3.84 17.95 -14.91
N GLU A 150 -2.82 18.09 -14.07
CA GLU A 150 -1.68 17.21 -13.94
C GLU A 150 -1.65 16.42 -12.61
N ILE A 151 -2.62 16.64 -11.72
CA ILE A 151 -2.68 15.99 -10.40
C ILE A 151 -2.64 14.47 -10.52
N THR A 152 -3.41 13.88 -11.44
CA THR A 152 -3.42 12.42 -11.66
C THR A 152 -2.03 11.92 -12.07
N ASN A 153 -1.32 12.64 -12.93
CA ASN A 153 0.03 12.29 -13.35
C ASN A 153 1.03 12.36 -12.19
N ALA A 154 0.97 13.42 -11.38
CA ALA A 154 1.83 13.59 -10.21
C ALA A 154 1.59 12.51 -9.15
N LEU A 155 0.33 12.15 -8.87
CA LEU A 155 -0.01 11.05 -7.94
C LEU A 155 0.43 9.68 -8.47
N SER A 156 0.33 9.46 -9.78
CA SER A 156 0.84 8.23 -10.43
C SER A 156 2.37 8.14 -10.31
N LEU A 157 3.07 9.24 -10.53
CA LEU A 157 4.53 9.33 -10.37
C LEU A 157 4.94 9.10 -8.91
N ASN A 158 4.22 9.69 -7.95
CA ASN A 158 4.43 9.42 -6.52
C ASN A 158 4.29 7.93 -6.20
N THR A 159 3.27 7.27 -6.74
CA THR A 159 3.06 5.83 -6.56
C THR A 159 4.19 5.01 -7.18
N ALA A 160 4.66 5.40 -8.39
CA ALA A 160 5.78 4.74 -9.05
C ALA A 160 7.08 4.85 -8.23
N VAL A 161 7.37 6.04 -7.67
CA VAL A 161 8.52 6.26 -6.77
C VAL A 161 8.40 5.38 -5.52
N MET A 162 7.24 5.35 -4.86
CA MET A 162 7.01 4.53 -3.68
C MET A 162 7.22 3.03 -3.97
N THR A 163 6.68 2.54 -5.09
CA THR A 163 6.77 1.13 -5.47
C THR A 163 8.18 0.76 -5.92
N GLY A 164 8.83 1.61 -6.72
CA GLY A 164 10.22 1.39 -7.15
C GLY A 164 11.20 1.35 -5.97
N SER A 165 11.00 2.21 -4.99
CA SER A 165 11.84 2.24 -3.78
C SER A 165 11.73 0.96 -2.95
N ARG A 166 10.58 0.28 -2.97
CA ARG A 166 10.40 -1.04 -2.32
C ARG A 166 11.24 -2.15 -2.95
N ILE A 167 11.65 -1.98 -4.20
CA ILE A 167 12.53 -2.93 -4.90
C ILE A 167 13.98 -2.57 -4.62
N VAL A 168 14.32 -1.30 -4.87
CA VAL A 168 15.71 -0.82 -4.86
C VAL A 168 16.26 -0.78 -3.43
N GLY A 169 15.49 -0.31 -2.44
CA GLY A 169 15.93 -0.19 -1.05
C GLY A 169 16.41 -1.51 -0.45
N PRO A 170 15.57 -2.57 -0.41
CA PRO A 170 15.99 -3.88 0.08
C PRO A 170 17.13 -4.51 -0.72
N ALA A 171 17.20 -4.30 -2.04
CA ALA A 171 18.29 -4.79 -2.86
C ALA A 171 19.64 -4.13 -2.48
N ILE A 172 19.62 -2.81 -2.23
CA ILE A 172 20.81 -2.10 -1.73
C ILE A 172 21.19 -2.61 -0.33
N ALA A 173 20.21 -2.81 0.57
CA ALA A 173 20.47 -3.36 1.89
C ALA A 173 21.11 -4.75 1.80
N ALA A 174 20.63 -5.62 0.92
CA ALA A 174 21.19 -6.95 0.69
C ALA A 174 22.66 -6.92 0.24
N GLY A 175 23.01 -5.95 -0.63
CA GLY A 175 24.38 -5.82 -1.14
C GLY A 175 25.35 -5.11 -0.19
N LEU A 176 24.85 -4.14 0.58
CA LEU A 176 25.73 -3.27 1.39
C LEU A 176 25.83 -3.68 2.86
N LYS A 177 24.85 -4.41 3.44
CA LYS A 177 24.88 -4.77 4.85
C LYS A 177 26.11 -5.61 5.21
N GLY A 178 26.48 -6.59 4.37
CA GLY A 178 27.65 -7.43 4.60
C GLY A 178 28.95 -6.62 4.73
N PRO A 179 29.33 -5.80 3.74
CA PRO A 179 30.58 -5.06 3.77
C PRO A 179 30.57 -3.84 4.71
N LEU A 180 29.43 -3.17 4.96
CA LEU A 180 29.36 -1.93 5.73
C LEU A 180 28.78 -2.09 7.13
N GLY A 181 27.98 -3.13 7.37
CA GLY A 181 27.20 -3.29 8.60
C GLY A 181 25.92 -2.44 8.62
N ALA A 182 25.00 -2.76 9.55
CA ALA A 182 23.71 -2.09 9.66
C ALA A 182 23.84 -0.60 10.04
N GLY A 183 24.81 -0.23 10.88
CA GLY A 183 25.00 1.14 11.34
C GLY A 183 25.23 2.13 10.20
N TRP A 184 26.10 1.78 9.26
CA TRP A 184 26.35 2.62 8.09
C TRP A 184 25.13 2.75 7.18
N LEU A 185 24.29 1.73 7.06
CA LEU A 185 23.05 1.84 6.28
C LEU A 185 22.10 2.88 6.89
N PHE A 186 22.05 2.99 8.23
CA PHE A 186 21.27 4.03 8.90
C PHE A 186 21.85 5.43 8.69
N ILE A 187 23.19 5.59 8.75
CA ILE A 187 23.85 6.87 8.47
C ILE A 187 23.65 7.27 6.99
N ILE A 188 23.79 6.34 6.05
CA ILE A 188 23.52 6.60 4.63
C ILE A 188 22.05 7.03 4.46
N ASN A 189 21.10 6.38 5.12
CA ASN A 189 19.71 6.82 5.07
C ASN A 189 19.52 8.23 5.65
N ALA A 190 20.16 8.55 6.77
CA ALA A 190 20.14 9.91 7.32
C ALA A 190 20.63 10.94 6.28
N ALA A 191 21.69 10.62 5.54
CA ALA A 191 22.18 11.47 4.46
C ALA A 191 21.22 11.56 3.28
N THR A 192 20.46 10.49 2.93
CA THR A 192 19.48 10.54 1.83
C THR A 192 18.36 11.55 2.08
N PHE A 193 18.03 11.87 3.34
CA PHE A 193 17.04 12.90 3.66
C PHE A 193 17.49 14.30 3.23
N THR A 194 18.78 14.58 3.06
CA THR A 194 19.25 15.85 2.52
C THR A 194 18.76 16.06 1.09
N ALA A 195 18.63 14.97 0.31
CA ALA A 195 18.16 15.00 -1.07
C ALA A 195 16.70 15.49 -1.20
N ILE A 196 15.86 15.36 -0.16
CA ILE A 196 14.50 15.89 -0.16
C ILE A 196 14.41 17.22 0.62
N LEU A 197 15.22 17.40 1.65
CA LEU A 197 15.25 18.65 2.42
C LEU A 197 15.75 19.82 1.58
N TRP A 198 16.81 19.63 0.79
CA TRP A 198 17.34 20.67 -0.07
C TRP A 198 16.30 21.18 -1.10
N PRO A 199 15.61 20.33 -1.89
CA PRO A 199 14.50 20.77 -2.74
C PRO A 199 13.40 21.50 -1.98
N LEU A 200 12.97 20.98 -0.84
CA LEU A 200 11.95 21.64 -0.02
C LEU A 200 12.36 23.03 0.43
N LEU A 201 13.64 23.30 0.67
CA LEU A 201 14.17 24.63 1.00
C LEU A 201 14.33 25.52 -0.25
N ALA A 202 14.83 24.97 -1.36
CA ALA A 202 15.16 25.67 -2.59
C ALA A 202 13.95 25.95 -3.51
N MET A 203 12.75 25.41 -3.18
CA MET A 203 11.53 25.62 -3.97
C MET A 203 11.05 27.06 -3.97
N ASP A 204 10.66 27.50 -5.15
CA ASP A 204 9.96 28.78 -5.35
C ASP A 204 8.51 28.67 -4.85
N ARG A 205 8.22 29.39 -3.75
CA ARG A 205 6.89 29.38 -3.11
C ARG A 205 5.81 30.03 -3.96
N THR A 206 6.16 30.95 -4.83
CA THR A 206 5.20 31.68 -5.67
C THR A 206 4.58 30.79 -6.74
N ARG A 207 5.23 29.65 -7.04
CA ARG A 207 4.79 28.67 -8.04
C ARG A 207 4.00 27.50 -7.45
N LEU A 208 3.72 27.51 -6.14
CA LEU A 208 2.89 26.49 -5.51
C LEU A 208 1.42 26.81 -5.79
N GLN A 209 0.66 25.78 -6.14
CA GLN A 209 -0.78 25.93 -6.40
C GLN A 209 -1.54 26.01 -5.08
N PRO A 210 -2.41 27.02 -4.90
CA PRO A 210 -3.25 27.10 -3.70
C PRO A 210 -4.30 25.99 -3.74
N VAL A 211 -4.30 25.12 -2.75
CA VAL A 211 -5.34 24.09 -2.59
C VAL A 211 -6.45 24.63 -1.70
N THR A 212 -7.69 24.59 -2.18
CA THR A 212 -8.88 24.97 -1.41
C THR A 212 -9.01 24.01 -0.22
N ARG A 213 -9.03 24.57 1.00
CA ARG A 213 -9.17 23.79 2.22
C ARG A 213 -10.52 23.07 2.22
N ALA A 214 -10.49 21.77 2.51
CA ALA A 214 -11.71 20.97 2.60
C ALA A 214 -12.68 21.53 3.67
N VAL A 215 -13.95 21.69 3.30
CA VAL A 215 -15.00 22.15 4.20
C VAL A 215 -15.31 21.04 5.23
N ARG A 216 -15.40 21.42 6.50
CA ARG A 216 -15.74 20.53 7.64
C ARG A 216 -17.19 20.05 7.53
N GLY A 217 -17.43 18.77 7.80
CA GLY A 217 -18.76 18.25 8.12
C GLY A 217 -18.78 16.73 8.24
N GLY A 218 -19.38 16.21 9.32
CA GLY A 218 -19.81 14.84 9.49
C GLY A 218 -18.95 13.94 10.38
N THR A 219 -19.48 12.74 10.68
CA THR A 219 -18.81 11.64 11.38
C THR A 219 -18.25 10.63 10.35
N PRO A 220 -17.09 10.94 9.70
CA PRO A 220 -16.70 10.29 8.44
C PRO A 220 -16.48 8.78 8.56
N VAL A 221 -15.97 8.30 9.70
CA VAL A 221 -15.69 6.87 9.92
C VAL A 221 -16.98 6.09 10.17
N ARG A 222 -17.89 6.62 11.01
CA ARG A 222 -19.16 5.96 11.33
C ARG A 222 -20.05 5.81 10.11
N ASP A 223 -20.11 6.86 9.27
CA ASP A 223 -20.91 6.86 8.05
C ASP A 223 -20.37 5.85 7.04
N ALA A 224 -19.04 5.80 6.88
CA ALA A 224 -18.38 4.82 6.03
C ALA A 224 -18.62 3.37 6.49
N LEU A 225 -18.52 3.09 7.80
CA LEU A 225 -18.82 1.78 8.36
C LEU A 225 -20.28 1.39 8.14
N ARG A 226 -21.22 2.33 8.40
CA ARG A 226 -22.66 2.09 8.16
C ARG A 226 -22.95 1.82 6.68
N PHE A 227 -22.24 2.50 5.77
CA PHE A 227 -22.39 2.27 4.34
C PHE A 227 -21.92 0.86 3.95
N ILE A 228 -20.73 0.45 4.40
CA ILE A 228 -20.19 -0.89 4.12
C ILE A 228 -21.08 -1.99 4.67
N THR A 229 -21.62 -1.85 5.90
CA THR A 229 -22.46 -2.88 6.52
C THR A 229 -23.82 -3.03 5.82
N ARG A 230 -24.29 -2.02 5.09
CA ARG A 230 -25.54 -2.07 4.31
C ARG A 230 -25.33 -2.72 2.94
N ASP A 231 -24.13 -2.63 2.36
CA ASP A 231 -23.81 -3.29 1.09
C ASP A 231 -23.03 -4.58 1.34
N ARG A 232 -23.72 -5.71 1.20
CA ARG A 232 -23.13 -7.05 1.40
C ARG A 232 -21.90 -7.30 0.51
N ARG A 233 -21.84 -6.66 -0.67
CA ARG A 233 -20.71 -6.81 -1.61
C ARG A 233 -19.47 -6.14 -1.06
N LEU A 234 -19.59 -4.88 -0.69
CA LEU A 234 -18.51 -4.12 -0.09
C LEU A 234 -18.08 -4.72 1.25
N LEU A 235 -19.04 -5.17 2.07
CA LEU A 235 -18.74 -5.81 3.35
C LEU A 235 -17.82 -7.03 3.16
N VAL A 236 -18.15 -7.94 2.23
CA VAL A 236 -17.31 -9.12 1.95
C VAL A 236 -15.92 -8.72 1.47
N VAL A 237 -15.83 -7.74 0.55
CA VAL A 237 -14.53 -7.25 0.06
C VAL A 237 -13.70 -6.66 1.21
N PHE A 238 -14.29 -5.83 2.08
CA PHE A 238 -13.59 -5.23 3.21
C PHE A 238 -13.16 -6.25 4.26
N VAL A 239 -14.00 -7.23 4.61
CA VAL A 239 -13.66 -8.29 5.57
C VAL A 239 -12.50 -9.14 5.05
N VAL A 240 -12.59 -9.63 3.80
CA VAL A 240 -11.50 -10.40 3.18
C VAL A 240 -10.23 -9.57 3.11
N PHE A 241 -10.33 -8.30 2.71
CA PHE A 241 -9.20 -7.39 2.61
C PHE A 241 -8.51 -7.16 3.97
N THR A 242 -9.29 -7.00 5.04
CA THR A 242 -8.77 -6.83 6.40
C THR A 242 -8.05 -8.09 6.89
N VAL A 243 -8.66 -9.27 6.73
CA VAL A 243 -8.05 -10.54 7.14
C VAL A 243 -6.72 -10.78 6.41
N VAL A 244 -6.74 -10.62 5.09
CA VAL A 244 -5.54 -10.80 4.26
C VAL A 244 -4.47 -9.74 4.59
N GLY A 245 -4.87 -8.47 4.76
CA GLY A 245 -3.97 -7.38 5.16
C GLY A 245 -3.28 -7.63 6.51
N THR A 246 -4.04 -8.18 7.48
CA THR A 246 -3.51 -8.48 8.81
C THR A 246 -2.46 -9.59 8.79
N PHE A 247 -2.72 -10.69 8.07
CA PHE A 247 -1.95 -11.91 8.25
C PHE A 247 -1.02 -12.27 7.10
N ALA A 248 -1.28 -11.80 5.87
CA ALA A 248 -0.47 -12.19 4.71
C ALA A 248 0.69 -11.23 4.37
N PHE A 249 0.64 -9.97 4.81
CA PHE A 249 1.59 -8.93 4.39
C PHE A 249 2.75 -8.67 5.38
N ASN A 250 3.02 -9.60 6.29
CA ASN A 250 4.08 -9.46 7.30
C ASN A 250 5.46 -9.92 6.79
N TYR A 251 5.81 -9.60 5.53
CA TYR A 251 7.04 -10.00 4.85
C TYR A 251 8.34 -9.67 5.60
N PRO A 252 8.48 -8.50 6.27
CA PRO A 252 9.69 -8.19 7.04
C PRO A 252 9.98 -9.19 8.16
N VAL A 253 8.96 -9.90 8.64
CA VAL A 253 9.09 -10.94 9.67
C VAL A 253 9.27 -12.32 9.05
N SER A 254 8.33 -12.72 8.18
CA SER A 254 8.28 -14.09 7.63
C SER A 254 9.41 -14.39 6.65
N LEU A 255 9.71 -13.46 5.72
CA LEU A 255 10.79 -13.66 4.75
C LEU A 255 12.18 -13.58 5.42
N LEU A 256 12.31 -12.74 6.46
CA LEU A 256 13.54 -12.68 7.25
C LEU A 256 13.84 -14.04 7.89
N LYS A 257 12.87 -14.58 8.64
CA LYS A 257 13.03 -15.86 9.30
C LYS A 257 13.31 -16.98 8.30
N LEU A 258 12.58 -17.02 7.19
CA LEU A 258 12.77 -18.00 6.13
C LEU A 258 14.18 -17.91 5.52
N ALA A 259 14.67 -16.72 5.20
CA ALA A 259 15.98 -16.50 4.60
C ALA A 259 17.12 -16.95 5.52
N ILE A 260 17.03 -16.63 6.81
CA ILE A 260 18.10 -16.92 7.77
C ILE A 260 18.05 -18.38 8.23
N THR A 261 16.90 -18.89 8.68
CA THR A 261 16.84 -20.22 9.32
C THR A 261 16.82 -21.36 8.32
N ARG A 262 16.22 -21.19 7.14
CA ARG A 262 16.16 -22.25 6.13
C ARG A 262 17.29 -22.20 5.12
N PHE A 263 17.72 -21.01 4.72
CA PHE A 263 18.71 -20.84 3.66
C PHE A 263 20.06 -20.28 4.15
N GLY A 264 20.18 -19.92 5.43
CA GLY A 264 21.43 -19.42 6.03
C GLY A 264 21.97 -18.14 5.44
N SER A 265 21.10 -17.28 4.82
CA SER A 265 21.55 -16.12 4.07
C SER A 265 20.74 -14.87 4.40
N GLU A 266 21.41 -13.88 5.00
CA GLU A 266 20.81 -12.56 5.28
C GLU A 266 20.56 -11.75 4.01
N SER A 267 21.47 -11.83 3.03
CA SER A 267 21.31 -11.15 1.74
C SER A 267 20.09 -11.65 0.97
N LEU A 268 19.74 -12.94 1.13
CA LEU A 268 18.53 -13.50 0.53
C LEU A 268 17.26 -12.79 1.02
N PHE A 269 17.20 -12.34 2.26
CA PHE A 269 16.06 -11.58 2.77
C PHE A 269 15.79 -10.31 1.94
N GLY A 270 16.83 -9.51 1.67
CA GLY A 270 16.68 -8.33 0.83
C GLY A 270 16.32 -8.67 -0.62
N ILE A 271 16.87 -9.77 -1.16
CA ILE A 271 16.52 -10.26 -2.50
C ILE A 271 15.05 -10.69 -2.58
N LEU A 272 14.55 -11.43 -1.57
CA LEU A 272 13.14 -11.82 -1.51
C LEU A 272 12.20 -10.61 -1.41
N LEU A 273 12.56 -9.60 -0.62
CA LEU A 273 11.80 -8.34 -0.57
C LEU A 273 11.83 -7.60 -1.91
N ALA A 274 12.98 -7.56 -2.58
CA ALA A 274 13.09 -6.95 -3.91
C ALA A 274 12.27 -7.72 -4.97
N ALA A 275 12.27 -9.05 -4.92
CA ALA A 275 11.49 -9.91 -5.81
C ALA A 275 9.98 -9.72 -5.59
N THR A 276 9.51 -9.65 -4.33
CA THR A 276 8.12 -9.30 -4.02
C THR A 276 7.76 -7.89 -4.48
N GLY A 277 8.69 -6.94 -4.35
CA GLY A 277 8.56 -5.57 -4.86
C GLY A 277 8.39 -5.53 -6.37
N LEU A 278 9.21 -6.27 -7.12
CA LEU A 278 9.12 -6.41 -8.58
C LEU A 278 7.76 -6.99 -9.00
N GLY A 279 7.33 -8.07 -8.36
CA GLY A 279 5.99 -8.64 -8.57
C GLY A 279 4.90 -7.62 -8.29
N SER A 280 5.01 -6.85 -7.20
CA SER A 280 4.05 -5.81 -6.82
C SER A 280 3.94 -4.70 -7.87
N MET A 281 5.05 -4.30 -8.48
CA MET A 281 5.05 -3.33 -9.58
C MET A 281 4.28 -3.87 -10.79
N VAL A 282 4.57 -5.10 -11.20
CA VAL A 282 3.89 -5.76 -12.33
C VAL A 282 2.39 -5.93 -12.05
N GLY A 283 2.01 -6.42 -10.87
CA GLY A 283 0.62 -6.62 -10.47
C GLY A 283 -0.20 -5.33 -10.46
N SER A 284 0.41 -4.23 -9.96
CA SER A 284 -0.21 -2.90 -9.97
C SER A 284 -0.41 -2.39 -11.39
N LEU A 285 0.57 -2.54 -12.28
CA LEU A 285 0.49 -2.10 -13.67
C LEU A 285 -0.57 -2.90 -14.45
N ILE A 286 -0.60 -4.24 -14.30
CA ILE A 286 -1.62 -5.08 -14.94
C ILE A 286 -3.03 -4.68 -14.49
N THR A 287 -3.20 -4.39 -13.18
CA THR A 287 -4.49 -3.96 -12.65
C THR A 287 -4.88 -2.59 -13.18
N ALA A 288 -3.94 -1.65 -13.23
CA ALA A 288 -4.17 -0.28 -13.74
C ALA A 288 -4.52 -0.25 -15.24
N ALA A 289 -4.00 -1.20 -16.03
CA ALA A 289 -4.30 -1.31 -17.47
C ALA A 289 -5.71 -1.88 -17.76
N ARG A 290 -6.43 -2.38 -16.75
CA ARG A 290 -7.77 -2.93 -16.95
C ARG A 290 -8.84 -1.84 -16.93
N PRO A 291 -9.75 -1.79 -17.91
CA PRO A 291 -10.79 -0.76 -17.97
C PRO A 291 -11.85 -0.92 -16.87
N ARG A 292 -12.06 -2.15 -16.41
CA ARG A 292 -13.00 -2.50 -15.33
C ARG A 292 -12.39 -3.55 -14.41
N ILE A 293 -12.45 -3.29 -13.10
CA ILE A 293 -12.04 -4.24 -12.08
C ILE A 293 -13.28 -4.91 -11.50
N THR A 294 -13.29 -6.24 -11.54
CA THR A 294 -14.38 -7.07 -11.04
C THR A 294 -14.01 -7.70 -9.69
N THR A 295 -15.02 -8.14 -8.93
CA THR A 295 -14.79 -8.94 -7.72
C THR A 295 -14.07 -10.26 -8.01
N TRP A 296 -14.22 -10.83 -9.22
CA TRP A 296 -13.46 -11.99 -9.67
C TRP A 296 -11.95 -11.72 -9.73
N TRP A 297 -11.58 -10.53 -10.24
CA TRP A 297 -10.18 -10.10 -10.26
C TRP A 297 -9.61 -9.95 -8.85
N PHE A 298 -10.40 -9.42 -7.92
CA PHE A 298 -10.02 -9.31 -6.50
C PHE A 298 -9.78 -10.68 -5.88
N PHE A 299 -10.73 -11.62 -5.97
CA PHE A 299 -10.59 -12.95 -5.39
C PHE A 299 -9.52 -13.78 -6.10
N GLY A 300 -9.39 -13.69 -7.43
CA GLY A 300 -8.36 -14.39 -8.20
C GLY A 300 -6.94 -14.00 -7.78
N ASN A 301 -6.69 -12.69 -7.56
CA ASN A 301 -5.39 -12.23 -7.09
C ASN A 301 -5.15 -12.55 -5.61
N GLY A 302 -6.19 -12.58 -4.77
CA GLY A 302 -6.10 -13.11 -3.40
C GLY A 302 -5.75 -14.60 -3.39
N ALA A 303 -6.33 -15.40 -4.29
CA ALA A 303 -5.98 -16.81 -4.44
C ALA A 303 -4.53 -16.99 -4.94
N LEU A 304 -4.11 -16.19 -5.94
CA LEU A 304 -2.72 -16.17 -6.41
C LEU A 304 -1.75 -15.87 -5.27
N LEU A 305 -2.04 -14.84 -4.45
CA LEU A 305 -1.26 -14.48 -3.26
C LEU A 305 -1.15 -15.67 -2.29
N GLY A 306 -2.27 -16.33 -1.98
CA GLY A 306 -2.29 -17.45 -1.05
C GLY A 306 -1.54 -18.68 -1.58
N VAL A 307 -1.78 -19.09 -2.84
CA VAL A 307 -1.11 -20.25 -3.46
C VAL A 307 0.40 -20.00 -3.59
N SER A 308 0.78 -18.84 -4.13
CA SER A 308 2.20 -18.51 -4.30
C SER A 308 2.90 -18.31 -2.95
N GLY A 309 2.19 -17.81 -1.93
CA GLY A 309 2.70 -17.72 -0.56
C GLY A 309 2.97 -19.10 0.06
N LEU A 310 2.09 -20.08 -0.18
CA LEU A 310 2.35 -21.48 0.22
C LEU A 310 3.55 -22.05 -0.52
N ALA A 311 3.63 -21.88 -1.84
CA ALA A 311 4.78 -22.32 -2.63
C ALA A 311 6.10 -21.70 -2.14
N LEU A 312 6.08 -20.41 -1.76
CA LEU A 312 7.24 -19.73 -1.19
C LEU A 312 7.62 -20.29 0.19
N ALA A 313 6.64 -20.56 1.05
CA ALA A 313 6.87 -21.10 2.40
C ALA A 313 7.61 -22.44 2.37
N TRP A 314 7.26 -23.31 1.43
CA TRP A 314 7.88 -24.65 1.29
C TRP A 314 8.84 -24.74 0.09
N ALA A 315 9.36 -23.61 -0.41
CA ALA A 315 10.33 -23.62 -1.51
C ALA A 315 11.56 -24.47 -1.18
N PRO A 316 11.97 -25.41 -2.05
CA PRO A 316 13.07 -26.34 -1.75
C PRO A 316 14.45 -25.68 -1.81
N THR A 317 14.61 -24.61 -2.60
CA THR A 317 15.87 -23.91 -2.80
C THR A 317 15.69 -22.40 -2.71
N ALA A 318 16.78 -21.65 -2.46
CA ALA A 318 16.76 -20.19 -2.46
C ALA A 318 16.25 -19.59 -3.79
N TRP A 319 16.64 -20.18 -4.91
CA TRP A 319 16.16 -19.75 -6.24
C TRP A 319 14.66 -19.99 -6.43
N ALA A 320 14.16 -21.14 -6.00
CA ALA A 320 12.72 -21.40 -6.01
C ALA A 320 11.96 -20.38 -5.15
N ALA A 321 12.50 -20.04 -3.98
CA ALA A 321 11.93 -19.02 -3.11
C ALA A 321 11.88 -17.64 -3.80
N VAL A 322 12.96 -17.21 -4.46
CA VAL A 322 12.98 -15.95 -5.23
C VAL A 322 11.94 -15.96 -6.35
N LEU A 323 11.85 -17.05 -7.11
CA LEU A 323 10.85 -17.18 -8.18
C LEU A 323 9.41 -17.15 -7.64
N CYS A 324 9.13 -17.81 -6.51
CA CYS A 324 7.82 -17.79 -5.85
C CYS A 324 7.49 -16.42 -5.22
N ALA A 325 8.49 -15.63 -4.82
CA ALA A 325 8.27 -14.30 -4.25
C ALA A 325 7.69 -13.31 -5.26
N ILE A 326 7.99 -13.45 -6.57
CA ILE A 326 7.44 -12.60 -7.63
C ILE A 326 5.91 -12.70 -7.71
N PRO A 327 5.28 -13.88 -7.90
CA PRO A 327 3.82 -14.00 -7.93
C PRO A 327 3.15 -13.65 -6.58
N VAL A 328 3.84 -13.82 -5.43
CA VAL A 328 3.37 -13.30 -4.13
C VAL A 328 3.18 -11.78 -4.21
N GLY A 329 4.20 -11.06 -4.67
CA GLY A 329 4.12 -9.62 -4.84
C GLY A 329 3.05 -9.19 -5.85
N LEU A 330 2.98 -9.88 -7.00
CA LEU A 330 2.00 -9.61 -8.07
C LEU A 330 0.57 -9.76 -7.56
N GLY A 331 0.24 -10.92 -6.96
CA GLY A 331 -1.08 -11.18 -6.42
C GLY A 331 -1.44 -10.20 -5.31
N GLY A 332 -0.49 -9.92 -4.40
CA GLY A 332 -0.69 -8.99 -3.29
C GLY A 332 -1.00 -7.56 -3.75
N ALA A 333 -0.21 -7.01 -4.66
CA ALA A 333 -0.42 -5.65 -5.14
C ALA A 333 -1.67 -5.52 -6.02
N ALA A 334 -1.93 -6.51 -6.89
CA ALA A 334 -3.15 -6.54 -7.68
C ALA A 334 -4.41 -6.69 -6.81
N PHE A 335 -4.34 -7.45 -5.70
CA PHE A 335 -5.40 -7.57 -4.70
C PHE A 335 -5.72 -6.22 -4.03
N VAL A 336 -4.69 -5.50 -3.58
CA VAL A 336 -4.84 -4.15 -2.98
C VAL A 336 -5.38 -3.14 -3.99
N ALA A 337 -4.85 -3.14 -5.21
CA ALA A 337 -5.31 -2.26 -6.27
C ALA A 337 -6.76 -2.56 -6.67
N ALA A 338 -7.15 -3.84 -6.69
CA ALA A 338 -8.51 -4.26 -6.98
C ALA A 338 -9.51 -3.78 -5.92
N GLN A 339 -9.17 -3.87 -4.63
CA GLN A 339 -10.00 -3.33 -3.55
C GLN A 339 -10.24 -1.83 -3.72
N ASN A 340 -9.16 -1.06 -3.95
CA ASN A 340 -9.26 0.38 -4.17
C ASN A 340 -10.15 0.73 -5.39
N ALA A 341 -10.01 -0.03 -6.48
CA ALA A 341 -10.80 0.18 -7.69
C ALA A 341 -12.28 -0.17 -7.49
N ILE A 342 -12.59 -1.28 -6.81
CA ILE A 342 -13.97 -1.67 -6.46
C ILE A 342 -14.62 -0.58 -5.61
N VAL A 343 -13.94 -0.07 -4.58
CA VAL A 343 -14.43 1.03 -3.75
C VAL A 343 -14.70 2.28 -4.60
N GLN A 344 -13.83 2.63 -5.54
CA GLN A 344 -14.03 3.77 -6.42
C GLN A 344 -15.19 3.60 -7.39
N GLN A 345 -15.43 2.37 -7.88
CA GLN A 345 -16.48 2.06 -8.85
C GLN A 345 -17.87 1.92 -8.21
N GLU A 346 -17.95 1.32 -7.01
CA GLU A 346 -19.21 0.99 -6.35
C GLU A 346 -19.68 2.03 -5.33
N SER A 347 -18.88 3.06 -5.03
CA SER A 347 -19.21 4.05 -4.01
C SER A 347 -19.65 5.39 -4.59
N PRO A 348 -20.64 6.07 -3.97
CA PRO A 348 -20.99 7.45 -4.28
C PRO A 348 -19.79 8.40 -4.17
N ALA A 349 -19.78 9.46 -4.96
CA ALA A 349 -18.63 10.37 -5.06
C ALA A 349 -18.24 11.01 -3.71
N ASP A 350 -19.23 11.33 -2.86
CA ASP A 350 -19.06 11.91 -1.53
C ASP A 350 -18.51 10.94 -0.49
N MET A 351 -18.65 9.60 -0.70
CA MET A 351 -18.20 8.55 0.20
C MET A 351 -16.87 7.93 -0.19
N ARG A 352 -16.43 8.06 -1.46
CA ARG A 352 -15.21 7.41 -2.00
C ARG A 352 -13.98 7.66 -1.16
N GLY A 353 -13.70 8.92 -0.81
CA GLY A 353 -12.55 9.28 0.00
C GLY A 353 -12.54 8.64 1.38
N ARG A 354 -13.73 8.58 2.03
CA ARG A 354 -13.91 7.98 3.36
C ARG A 354 -13.68 6.48 3.33
N LEU A 355 -14.21 5.80 2.30
CA LEU A 355 -14.07 4.35 2.13
C LEU A 355 -12.64 3.94 1.76
N LEU A 356 -11.95 4.72 0.93
CA LEU A 356 -10.52 4.50 0.65
C LEU A 356 -9.65 4.71 1.90
N ALA A 357 -9.96 5.71 2.73
CA ALA A 357 -9.28 5.91 4.00
C ALA A 357 -9.51 4.74 4.96
N LEU A 358 -10.75 4.24 5.03
CA LEU A 358 -11.06 3.06 5.85
C LEU A 358 -10.35 1.80 5.33
N GLY A 359 -10.24 1.63 4.00
CA GLY A 359 -9.42 0.57 3.39
C GLY A 359 -7.94 0.67 3.78
N ALA A 360 -7.37 1.87 3.79
CA ALA A 360 -5.99 2.07 4.24
C ALA A 360 -5.80 1.73 5.73
N VAL A 361 -6.76 2.08 6.59
CA VAL A 361 -6.77 1.67 8.01
C VAL A 361 -6.91 0.16 8.14
N ALA A 362 -7.80 -0.47 7.37
CA ALA A 362 -7.99 -1.92 7.37
C ALA A 362 -6.74 -2.69 6.95
N PHE A 363 -5.91 -2.11 6.09
CA PHE A 363 -4.68 -2.73 5.60
C PHE A 363 -3.46 -2.44 6.49
N LEU A 364 -3.15 -1.16 6.71
CA LEU A 364 -1.95 -0.75 7.46
C LEU A 364 -2.18 -0.76 8.97
N GLY A 365 -3.41 -0.46 9.42
CA GLY A 365 -3.76 -0.41 10.82
C GLY A 365 -3.84 -1.79 11.49
N THR A 366 -3.84 -2.88 10.73
CA THR A 366 -3.83 -4.25 11.27
C THR A 366 -2.43 -4.87 11.33
N THR A 367 -1.42 -4.26 10.71
CA THR A 367 -0.01 -4.67 10.82
C THR A 367 0.48 -4.78 12.28
N PRO A 368 0.15 -3.85 13.20
CA PRO A 368 0.50 -3.98 14.62
C PRO A 368 0.01 -5.26 15.28
N ILE A 369 -1.07 -5.86 14.79
CA ILE A 369 -1.62 -7.12 15.29
C ILE A 369 -0.93 -8.29 14.56
N GLY A 370 -0.86 -8.23 13.24
CA GLY A 370 -0.38 -9.32 12.41
C GLY A 370 1.11 -9.61 12.57
N ALA A 371 1.95 -8.57 12.68
CA ALA A 371 3.38 -8.75 12.71
C ALA A 371 3.91 -9.47 13.97
N PRO A 372 3.48 -9.13 15.21
CA PRO A 372 3.88 -9.91 16.39
C PRO A 372 3.37 -11.35 16.37
N VAL A 373 2.13 -11.58 15.89
CA VAL A 373 1.56 -12.93 15.74
C VAL A 373 2.39 -13.75 14.74
N THR A 374 2.74 -13.16 13.60
CA THR A 374 3.61 -13.81 12.60
C THR A 374 4.97 -14.14 13.19
N GLY A 375 5.56 -13.23 13.99
CA GLY A 375 6.83 -13.45 14.66
C GLY A 375 6.76 -14.58 15.67
N TRP A 376 5.71 -14.61 16.48
CA TRP A 376 5.50 -15.70 17.45
C TRP A 376 5.36 -17.06 16.78
N ILE A 377 4.59 -17.14 15.70
CA ILE A 377 4.47 -18.37 14.89
C ILE A 377 5.82 -18.76 14.30
N ALA A 378 6.58 -17.80 13.79
CA ALA A 378 7.91 -18.04 13.24
C ALA A 378 8.90 -18.60 14.25
N ASP A 379 8.81 -18.20 15.51
CA ASP A 379 9.70 -18.66 16.58
C ASP A 379 9.27 -20.01 17.17
N ASN A 380 7.97 -20.33 17.19
CA ASN A 380 7.45 -21.53 17.85
C ASN A 380 7.09 -22.67 16.89
N ALA A 381 6.61 -22.35 15.68
CA ALA A 381 6.18 -23.34 14.68
C ALA A 381 7.13 -23.46 13.49
N GLY A 382 8.08 -22.53 13.35
CA GLY A 382 9.08 -22.54 12.29
C GLY A 382 8.83 -21.48 11.19
N ALA A 383 9.88 -21.28 10.38
CA ALA A 383 9.89 -20.25 9.35
C ALA A 383 8.82 -20.48 8.27
N GLU A 384 8.62 -21.71 7.87
CA GLU A 384 7.63 -22.10 6.87
C GLU A 384 6.21 -21.74 7.30
N TRP A 385 5.89 -22.02 8.57
CA TRP A 385 4.58 -21.71 9.13
C TRP A 385 4.33 -20.21 9.30
N SER A 386 5.39 -19.41 9.47
CA SER A 386 5.24 -17.96 9.57
C SER A 386 4.64 -17.30 8.31
N LEU A 387 4.89 -17.89 7.14
CA LEU A 387 4.32 -17.47 5.86
C LEU A 387 3.09 -18.34 5.50
N GLY A 388 3.16 -19.63 5.82
CA GLY A 388 2.13 -20.62 5.50
C GLY A 388 0.77 -20.33 6.14
N TYR A 389 0.74 -19.94 7.42
CA TYR A 389 -0.53 -19.66 8.11
C TYR A 389 -1.26 -18.45 7.48
N GLY A 390 -0.53 -17.36 7.15
CA GLY A 390 -1.10 -16.19 6.50
C GLY A 390 -1.62 -16.50 5.10
N SER A 391 -0.91 -17.37 4.37
CA SER A 391 -1.31 -17.85 3.05
C SER A 391 -2.55 -18.75 3.12
N MET A 392 -2.63 -19.65 4.10
CA MET A 392 -3.81 -20.48 4.34
C MET A 392 -5.03 -19.65 4.73
N LEU A 393 -4.87 -18.71 5.68
CA LEU A 393 -5.94 -17.79 6.06
C LEU A 393 -6.41 -16.96 4.86
N THR A 394 -5.50 -16.55 3.98
CA THR A 394 -5.83 -15.86 2.74
C THR A 394 -6.71 -16.72 1.84
N LEU A 395 -6.33 -17.97 1.59
CA LEU A 395 -7.11 -18.89 0.76
C LEU A 395 -8.49 -19.16 1.36
N VAL A 396 -8.56 -19.39 2.67
CA VAL A 396 -9.84 -19.59 3.38
C VAL A 396 -10.72 -18.37 3.29
N ALA A 397 -10.19 -17.15 3.56
CA ALA A 397 -10.95 -15.91 3.49
C ALA A 397 -11.44 -15.64 2.06
N VAL A 398 -10.59 -15.87 1.07
CA VAL A 398 -10.93 -15.72 -0.36
C VAL A 398 -12.00 -16.74 -0.75
N ALA A 399 -11.88 -18.01 -0.38
CA ALA A 399 -12.85 -19.05 -0.71
C ALA A 399 -14.23 -18.77 -0.07
N ILE A 400 -14.25 -18.37 1.20
CA ILE A 400 -15.49 -17.99 1.91
C ILE A 400 -16.12 -16.76 1.24
N GLY A 401 -15.34 -15.71 1.02
CA GLY A 401 -15.82 -14.48 0.38
C GLY A 401 -16.38 -14.73 -1.02
N PHE A 402 -15.67 -15.55 -1.79
CA PHE A 402 -16.10 -16.00 -3.10
C PHE A 402 -17.42 -16.80 -3.05
N ALA A 403 -17.55 -17.77 -2.14
CA ALA A 403 -18.76 -18.59 -1.98
C ALA A 403 -19.97 -17.74 -1.58
N ILE A 404 -19.78 -16.78 -0.65
CA ILE A 404 -20.84 -15.83 -0.26
C ILE A 404 -21.29 -15.01 -1.49
N ARG A 405 -20.33 -14.55 -2.27
CA ARG A 405 -20.61 -13.73 -3.46
C ARG A 405 -21.29 -14.53 -4.56
N TRP A 406 -20.81 -15.75 -4.80
CA TRP A 406 -21.40 -16.66 -5.80
C TRP A 406 -22.86 -16.95 -5.52
N ARG A 407 -23.20 -17.25 -4.26
CA ARG A 407 -24.60 -17.50 -3.85
C ARG A 407 -25.50 -16.29 -4.04
N SER A 408 -24.99 -15.07 -3.86
CA SER A 408 -25.76 -13.84 -4.01
C SER A 408 -25.97 -13.40 -5.47
N THR A 409 -25.25 -13.98 -6.44
CA THR A 409 -25.40 -13.72 -7.88
C THR A 409 -26.26 -14.75 -8.60
N ARG A 410 -26.65 -15.86 -7.97
CA ARG A 410 -27.62 -16.77 -8.56
C ARG A 410 -28.95 -16.03 -8.64
N PRO A 411 -29.62 -16.00 -9.84
CA PRO A 411 -30.97 -15.50 -9.94
C PRO A 411 -31.82 -16.26 -8.92
N GLN A 412 -32.50 -15.56 -8.02
CA GLN A 412 -33.60 -16.16 -7.29
C GLN A 412 -34.59 -16.56 -8.38
N VAL A 413 -34.78 -17.87 -8.60
CA VAL A 413 -35.89 -18.40 -9.37
C VAL A 413 -37.12 -17.77 -8.73
N PRO A 414 -37.92 -16.96 -9.44
CA PRO A 414 -39.10 -16.38 -8.88
C PRO A 414 -39.92 -17.56 -8.34
N ALA A 415 -40.24 -17.51 -7.03
CA ALA A 415 -41.21 -18.43 -6.50
C ALA A 415 -42.46 -18.23 -7.35
N ASP A 416 -42.88 -19.32 -7.99
CA ASP A 416 -44.04 -19.40 -8.88
C ASP A 416 -45.24 -18.85 -8.14
N HIS A 417 -45.48 -17.55 -8.26
CA HIS A 417 -46.72 -16.96 -7.81
C HIS A 417 -47.77 -17.49 -8.76
N HIS A 418 -48.48 -18.52 -8.35
CA HIS A 418 -49.76 -18.87 -8.89
C HIS A 418 -50.54 -17.57 -9.12
N GLN A 419 -50.48 -17.06 -10.35
CA GLN A 419 -51.46 -16.06 -10.79
C GLN A 419 -52.79 -16.75 -10.74
N PRO A 420 -53.79 -16.25 -9.96
CA PRO A 420 -55.15 -16.72 -10.09
C PRO A 420 -55.54 -16.47 -11.53
N ARG A 421 -55.94 -17.54 -12.24
CA ARG A 421 -56.55 -17.46 -13.56
C ARG A 421 -57.70 -16.46 -13.46
N THR A 422 -57.55 -15.28 -13.98
CA THR A 422 -58.61 -14.35 -14.29
C THR A 422 -59.48 -15.03 -15.32
N MET A 423 -60.68 -15.45 -14.89
CA MET A 423 -61.74 -15.82 -15.83
C MET A 423 -61.99 -14.63 -16.74
N VAL A 424 -61.66 -14.80 -18.01
CA VAL A 424 -62.15 -13.93 -19.07
C VAL A 424 -63.65 -14.28 -19.22
N VAL A 425 -64.49 -13.41 -18.68
CA VAL A 425 -65.91 -13.43 -19.01
C VAL A 425 -66.08 -12.77 -20.37
N ASP A 426 -66.32 -13.59 -21.34
CA ASP A 426 -66.61 -13.20 -22.72
C ASP A 426 -68.01 -12.57 -22.73
N TYR A 427 -68.09 -11.24 -22.85
CA TYR A 427 -69.35 -10.54 -23.17
C TYR A 427 -69.40 -10.37 -24.67
N ALA A 428 -69.95 -11.45 -25.31
CA ALA A 428 -70.50 -11.33 -26.66
C ALA A 428 -71.97 -10.85 -26.52
N ASP A 429 -72.33 -9.96 -27.39
CA ASP A 429 -73.60 -9.55 -27.88
C ASP A 429 -74.44 -8.46 -27.10
N GLY A 430 -74.65 -7.44 -27.88
CA GLY A 430 -75.97 -6.88 -27.94
C GLY A 430 -76.19 -5.39 -27.75
N GLY A 431 -76.39 -4.71 -28.86
CA GLY A 431 -77.34 -3.65 -28.89
C GLY A 431 -76.89 -2.21 -28.89
N GLY A 432 -76.85 -1.63 -30.07
CA GLY A 432 -76.83 -0.21 -30.28
C GLY A 432 -78.03 0.51 -29.78
N VAL A 433 -77.91 1.80 -29.59
CA VAL A 433 -78.83 2.85 -30.05
C VAL A 433 -78.14 4.21 -29.87
N VAL A 434 -78.15 4.91 -30.96
CA VAL A 434 -77.92 6.37 -31.09
C VAL A 434 -79.26 7.06 -30.65
N PRO A 435 -79.35 8.30 -30.23
CA PRO A 435 -78.71 9.44 -30.90
C PRO A 435 -77.71 10.23 -30.03
#